data_2b300bc241b9fad4998d0a875a15387a
#
_entry.id   2b300bc241b9fad4998d0a875a15387a
#
_cell.length_a   1.000
_cell.length_b   1.000
_cell.length_c   1.000
_cell.angle_alpha   90.00
_cell.angle_beta   90.00
_cell.angle_gamma   90.00
#
_symmetry.space_group_name_H-M   'P 1'
#
loop_
_entity.id
_entity.type
_entity.pdbx_description
1 polymer ?
#
loop_
_entity_poly.entity_id
_entity_poly.type
_entity_poly.pdbx_seq_one_letter_code
_entity_poly.pdbx_strand_id
1 'polypeptide(L)'
;PGAASLSATGKATICNMGAEVGATTSLFPFDLNMATYLRATGRDDVAEWATAVSDYLEADMDVQAQPDSFYDRVIVINLSELEPHINGPFTPDAATPISEFATKVKENGWPRKMEVGLIGSCTNSSYQDLSRAASIARQAAEDKIPVAAPLIINPGSEQIRYTAERDGILGDFEQIGATIMANACGPCIGQWKRHTDDNTRKNSIVTSFNRNFAKRADGNPNTHAFVASPELTLALTIAGDLCFNPLTDTLKTADGREVKLKEPEGTDFPPKGFEVKDNGYVAPTGKDAEVVINPGSNRLQVLKPFAAWDGKELIEMPLLLKAEGKCTTDHISMAGPWLRFRGHLENISDNMLMGAVNAFNGKTNSILNQLNGKYEAVSAVAKQYKAKGISSIVVAEENYGEGSSREHAAMEPRFLNVKVILAKSFARIHETNLKKQGMLALTFADKDDYKKVREEDKISIVGLKEFAPGKPLTAILYHADGTEESFAVNHTYNELQIKWFKAGAALNAAR
;
A
#
# COMPACT_ATOMS: atom_id res chain seq x y z
N PRO A 1 11.95 8.53 -24.86
CA PRO A 1 11.02 8.36 -25.98
C PRO A 1 10.01 7.23 -25.75
N GLY A 2 10.40 6.10 -25.12
CA GLY A 2 9.48 4.97 -24.88
C GLY A 2 8.29 5.29 -23.97
N ALA A 3 8.43 6.19 -23.01
CA ALA A 3 7.35 6.58 -22.11
C ALA A 3 6.15 7.22 -22.87
N ALA A 4 6.37 7.86 -24.00
CA ALA A 4 5.29 8.46 -24.81
C ALA A 4 4.36 7.40 -25.46
N SER A 5 4.79 6.12 -25.54
CA SER A 5 3.93 5.03 -26.01
C SER A 5 2.98 4.50 -24.95
N LEU A 6 3.19 4.85 -23.67
CA LEU A 6 2.33 4.42 -22.56
C LEU A 6 1.11 5.33 -22.46
N SER A 7 -0.05 4.74 -22.19
CA SER A 7 -1.27 5.50 -21.87
C SER A 7 -1.13 6.27 -20.55
N ALA A 8 -1.96 7.28 -20.34
CA ALA A 8 -1.99 8.02 -19.07
C ALA A 8 -2.33 7.11 -17.88
N THR A 9 -3.24 6.15 -18.06
CA THR A 9 -3.62 5.18 -17.02
C THR A 9 -2.48 4.19 -16.73
N GLY A 10 -1.73 3.75 -17.76
CA GLY A 10 -0.54 2.92 -17.59
C GLY A 10 0.56 3.64 -16.80
N LYS A 11 0.82 4.93 -17.08
CA LYS A 11 1.74 5.75 -16.29
C LYS A 11 1.27 5.90 -14.84
N ALA A 12 -0.04 6.10 -14.62
CA ALA A 12 -0.62 6.17 -13.28
C ALA A 12 -0.41 4.85 -12.50
N THR A 13 -0.54 3.69 -13.15
CA THR A 13 -0.23 2.39 -12.55
C THR A 13 1.23 2.28 -12.12
N ILE A 14 2.18 2.71 -12.99
CA ILE A 14 3.61 2.72 -12.65
C ILE A 14 3.88 3.63 -11.44
N CYS A 15 3.29 4.83 -11.41
CA CYS A 15 3.43 5.75 -10.26
C CYS A 15 2.83 5.16 -8.97
N ASN A 16 1.68 4.49 -9.05
CA ASN A 16 1.08 3.82 -7.90
C ASN A 16 1.99 2.69 -7.40
N MET A 17 2.49 1.84 -8.29
CA MET A 17 3.37 0.74 -7.92
C MET A 17 4.72 1.25 -7.38
N GLY A 18 5.24 2.36 -7.89
CA GLY A 18 6.42 3.03 -7.32
C GLY A 18 6.23 3.38 -5.84
N ALA A 19 5.07 3.94 -5.47
CA ALA A 19 4.75 4.24 -4.08
C ALA A 19 4.61 2.96 -3.20
N GLU A 20 4.11 1.87 -3.77
CA GLU A 20 3.96 0.58 -3.06
C GLU A 20 5.31 -0.09 -2.78
N VAL A 21 6.32 0.12 -3.63
CA VAL A 21 7.67 -0.42 -3.44
C VAL A 21 8.65 0.57 -2.81
N GLY A 22 8.14 1.69 -2.29
CA GLY A 22 8.89 2.60 -1.43
C GLY A 22 9.43 3.87 -2.09
N ALA A 23 9.11 4.15 -3.35
CA ALA A 23 9.48 5.42 -3.97
C ALA A 23 8.75 6.61 -3.30
N THR A 24 9.47 7.68 -3.03
CA THR A 24 8.90 8.91 -2.48
C THR A 24 7.92 9.57 -3.44
N THR A 25 8.26 9.57 -4.72
CA THR A 25 7.43 10.07 -5.83
C THR A 25 7.85 9.41 -7.13
N SER A 26 6.98 9.46 -8.12
CA SER A 26 7.24 9.05 -9.50
C SER A 26 6.73 10.14 -10.42
N LEU A 27 7.48 10.46 -11.47
CA LEU A 27 7.15 11.51 -12.42
C LEU A 27 7.27 10.98 -13.86
N PHE A 28 6.36 11.41 -14.71
CA PHE A 28 6.46 11.27 -16.15
C PHE A 28 6.41 12.67 -16.79
N PRO A 29 7.17 12.90 -17.85
CA PRO A 29 7.00 14.11 -18.67
C PRO A 29 5.57 14.19 -19.20
N PHE A 30 5.08 15.42 -19.40
CA PHE A 30 3.80 15.64 -20.07
C PHE A 30 3.88 15.21 -21.54
N ASP A 31 2.82 14.62 -22.04
CA ASP A 31 2.73 14.20 -23.44
C ASP A 31 1.28 14.22 -23.97
N LEU A 32 1.15 13.86 -25.24
CA LEU A 32 -0.13 13.85 -25.95
C LEU A 32 -1.14 12.86 -25.31
N ASN A 33 -0.69 11.73 -24.78
CA ASN A 33 -1.57 10.77 -24.11
C ASN A 33 -2.18 11.36 -22.82
N MET A 34 -1.40 12.17 -22.08
CA MET A 34 -1.92 12.90 -20.91
C MET A 34 -2.91 13.99 -21.31
N ALA A 35 -2.62 14.76 -22.39
CA ALA A 35 -3.56 15.74 -22.92
C ALA A 35 -4.88 15.09 -23.36
N THR A 36 -4.79 13.95 -24.05
CA THR A 36 -5.97 13.18 -24.50
C THR A 36 -6.78 12.66 -23.31
N TYR A 37 -6.12 12.15 -22.26
CA TYR A 37 -6.78 11.74 -21.04
C TYR A 37 -7.52 12.90 -20.36
N LEU A 38 -6.89 14.07 -20.26
CA LEU A 38 -7.52 15.26 -19.67
C LEU A 38 -8.79 15.64 -20.44
N ARG A 39 -8.74 15.68 -21.79
CA ARG A 39 -9.91 15.96 -22.63
C ARG A 39 -11.01 14.90 -22.47
N ALA A 40 -10.65 13.62 -22.53
CA ALA A 40 -11.59 12.52 -22.39
C ALA A 40 -12.32 12.51 -21.02
N THR A 41 -11.74 13.18 -20.01
CA THR A 41 -12.30 13.31 -18.66
C THR A 41 -12.88 14.70 -18.37
N GLY A 42 -13.15 15.53 -19.42
CA GLY A 42 -13.82 16.82 -19.29
C GLY A 42 -12.96 17.94 -18.69
N ARG A 43 -11.65 17.88 -18.89
CA ARG A 43 -10.66 18.88 -18.40
C ARG A 43 -9.91 19.51 -19.57
N ASP A 44 -10.67 20.00 -20.56
CA ASP A 44 -10.13 20.56 -21.80
C ASP A 44 -9.27 21.79 -21.54
N ASP A 45 -9.69 22.68 -20.67
CA ASP A 45 -8.94 23.86 -20.26
C ASP A 45 -7.57 23.50 -19.64
N VAL A 46 -7.53 22.50 -18.80
CA VAL A 46 -6.26 22.00 -18.20
C VAL A 46 -5.37 21.41 -19.29
N ALA A 47 -5.94 20.67 -20.26
CA ALA A 47 -5.18 20.11 -21.38
C ALA A 47 -4.58 21.22 -22.25
N GLU A 48 -5.34 22.28 -22.51
CA GLU A 48 -4.87 23.44 -23.28
C GLU A 48 -3.73 24.17 -22.55
N TRP A 49 -3.89 24.46 -21.26
CA TRP A 49 -2.84 25.11 -20.46
C TRP A 49 -1.57 24.27 -20.36
N ALA A 50 -1.69 22.96 -20.09
CA ALA A 50 -0.54 22.07 -20.05
C ALA A 50 0.16 21.98 -21.42
N THR A 51 -0.59 21.95 -22.53
CA THR A 51 -0.03 21.94 -23.87
C THR A 51 0.70 23.25 -24.17
N ALA A 52 0.16 24.40 -23.76
CA ALA A 52 0.78 25.71 -23.99
C ALA A 52 2.11 25.91 -23.23
N VAL A 53 2.36 25.12 -22.17
CA VAL A 53 3.59 25.17 -21.37
C VAL A 53 4.33 23.83 -21.37
N SER A 54 4.14 22.99 -22.39
CA SER A 54 4.70 21.64 -22.47
C SER A 54 6.20 21.61 -22.29
N ASP A 55 6.93 22.58 -22.83
CA ASP A 55 8.39 22.69 -22.72
C ASP A 55 8.89 22.82 -21.27
N TYR A 56 8.02 23.28 -20.36
CA TYR A 56 8.32 23.33 -18.90
C TYR A 56 7.87 22.08 -18.15
N LEU A 57 7.18 21.16 -18.81
CA LEU A 57 6.66 19.92 -18.26
C LEU A 57 7.44 18.69 -18.74
N GLU A 58 8.57 18.92 -19.37
CA GLU A 58 9.53 17.90 -19.80
C GLU A 58 10.80 17.96 -18.94
N ALA A 59 11.67 16.96 -19.09
CA ALA A 59 13.00 17.03 -18.50
C ALA A 59 13.87 18.02 -19.27
N ASP A 60 14.70 18.78 -18.55
CA ASP A 60 15.64 19.74 -19.14
C ASP A 60 16.57 19.05 -20.16
N MET A 61 16.98 19.75 -21.21
CA MET A 61 17.75 19.16 -22.31
C MET A 61 19.11 18.60 -21.87
N ASP A 62 19.77 19.24 -20.90
CA ASP A 62 21.02 18.78 -20.34
C ASP A 62 20.86 17.52 -19.51
N VAL A 63 19.76 17.39 -18.76
CA VAL A 63 19.38 16.16 -18.03
C VAL A 63 19.12 15.01 -18.99
N GLN A 64 18.44 15.28 -20.13
CA GLN A 64 18.19 14.25 -21.14
C GLN A 64 19.49 13.81 -21.84
N ALA A 65 20.41 14.75 -22.08
CA ALA A 65 21.67 14.47 -22.76
C ALA A 65 22.68 13.73 -21.87
N GLN A 66 22.69 14.00 -20.56
CA GLN A 66 23.66 13.46 -19.61
C GLN A 66 22.98 13.04 -18.28
N PRO A 67 22.05 12.09 -18.27
CA PRO A 67 21.26 11.73 -17.10
C PRO A 67 22.15 11.26 -15.92
N ASP A 68 23.24 10.58 -16.18
CA ASP A 68 24.18 10.11 -15.13
C ASP A 68 24.84 11.26 -14.35
N SER A 69 24.82 12.49 -14.88
CA SER A 69 25.34 13.67 -14.19
C SER A 69 24.37 14.28 -13.18
N PHE A 70 23.09 13.92 -13.28
CA PHE A 70 22.00 14.52 -12.48
C PHE A 70 21.31 13.51 -11.56
N TYR A 71 21.40 12.22 -11.84
CA TYR A 71 20.74 11.15 -11.08
C TYR A 71 21.76 10.22 -10.43
N ASP A 72 21.49 9.79 -9.21
CA ASP A 72 22.32 8.81 -8.49
C ASP A 72 22.32 7.44 -9.20
N ARG A 73 21.27 7.15 -9.98
CA ARG A 73 21.13 5.90 -10.72
C ARG A 73 20.26 6.08 -11.96
N VAL A 74 20.74 5.57 -13.07
CA VAL A 74 19.97 5.50 -14.33
C VAL A 74 19.66 4.04 -14.64
N ILE A 75 18.39 3.75 -14.95
CA ILE A 75 17.91 2.42 -15.35
C ILE A 75 17.31 2.55 -16.75
N VAL A 76 17.82 1.78 -17.70
CA VAL A 76 17.30 1.74 -19.07
C VAL A 76 16.49 0.46 -19.26
N ILE A 77 15.22 0.62 -19.65
CA ILE A 77 14.32 -0.50 -19.93
C ILE A 77 13.94 -0.44 -21.41
N ASN A 78 14.28 -1.48 -22.15
CA ASN A 78 13.86 -1.64 -23.54
C ASN A 78 12.44 -2.24 -23.59
N LEU A 79 11.44 -1.40 -23.88
CA LEU A 79 10.03 -1.85 -23.93
C LEU A 79 9.77 -2.89 -25.01
N SER A 80 10.59 -2.95 -26.09
CA SER A 80 10.43 -3.94 -27.15
C SER A 80 10.91 -5.35 -26.76
N GLU A 81 11.69 -5.46 -25.69
CA GLU A 81 12.21 -6.72 -25.15
C GLU A 81 11.52 -7.12 -23.85
N LEU A 82 10.68 -6.23 -23.31
CA LEU A 82 10.02 -6.45 -22.05
C LEU A 82 8.88 -7.46 -22.22
N GLU A 83 8.99 -8.59 -21.52
CA GLU A 83 7.91 -9.56 -21.43
C GLU A 83 7.04 -9.33 -20.16
N PRO A 84 5.82 -9.89 -20.09
CA PRO A 84 4.99 -9.79 -18.89
C PRO A 84 5.68 -10.39 -17.66
N HIS A 85 5.50 -9.76 -16.49
CA HIS A 85 6.06 -10.20 -15.21
C HIS A 85 4.94 -10.55 -14.24
N ILE A 86 5.26 -11.46 -13.31
CA ILE A 86 4.41 -11.78 -12.14
C ILE A 86 5.20 -11.46 -10.88
N ASN A 87 4.57 -10.71 -9.97
CA ASN A 87 5.16 -10.32 -8.70
C ASN A 87 4.66 -11.19 -7.54
N GLY A 88 5.56 -11.60 -6.68
CA GLY A 88 5.21 -12.34 -5.47
C GLY A 88 5.74 -13.78 -5.40
N PRO A 89 5.24 -14.55 -4.41
CA PRO A 89 4.19 -14.19 -3.46
C PRO A 89 4.71 -13.35 -2.29
N PHE A 90 3.77 -12.81 -1.49
CA PHE A 90 4.01 -12.12 -0.20
C PHE A 90 4.73 -10.77 -0.28
N THR A 91 5.19 -10.34 -1.43
CA THR A 91 5.80 -9.03 -1.66
C THR A 91 5.57 -8.58 -3.10
N PRO A 92 5.32 -7.29 -3.36
CA PRO A 92 5.23 -6.76 -4.73
C PRO A 92 6.61 -6.57 -5.39
N ASP A 93 7.72 -6.72 -4.66
CA ASP A 93 9.08 -6.49 -5.15
C ASP A 93 9.66 -7.69 -5.90
N ALA A 94 9.10 -8.89 -5.72
CA ALA A 94 9.62 -10.12 -6.30
C ALA A 94 9.08 -10.33 -7.72
N ALA A 95 9.55 -9.52 -8.66
CA ALA A 95 9.19 -9.62 -10.07
C ALA A 95 9.89 -10.82 -10.74
N THR A 96 9.15 -11.61 -11.49
CA THR A 96 9.68 -12.74 -12.29
C THR A 96 9.09 -12.67 -13.69
N PRO A 97 9.92 -12.72 -14.76
CA PRO A 97 9.44 -12.82 -16.13
C PRO A 97 8.57 -14.06 -16.34
N ILE A 98 7.55 -13.96 -17.19
CA ILE A 98 6.64 -15.09 -17.43
C ILE A 98 7.35 -16.32 -18.01
N SER A 99 8.40 -16.12 -18.79
CA SER A 99 9.24 -17.18 -19.34
C SER A 99 9.95 -18.00 -18.26
N GLU A 100 10.27 -17.41 -17.11
CA GLU A 100 10.96 -18.06 -15.99
C GLU A 100 10.01 -18.50 -14.87
N PHE A 101 8.77 -18.01 -14.88
CA PHE A 101 7.86 -18.15 -13.74
C PHE A 101 7.51 -19.62 -13.42
N ALA A 102 7.29 -20.45 -14.44
CA ALA A 102 7.04 -21.90 -14.24
C ALA A 102 8.21 -22.60 -13.51
N THR A 103 9.45 -22.20 -13.77
CA THR A 103 10.65 -22.69 -13.06
C THR A 103 10.63 -22.24 -11.61
N LYS A 104 10.35 -20.96 -11.36
CA LYS A 104 10.25 -20.41 -9.99
C LYS A 104 9.15 -21.06 -9.16
N VAL A 105 7.98 -21.36 -9.75
CA VAL A 105 6.91 -22.11 -9.09
C VAL A 105 7.39 -23.46 -8.60
N LYS A 106 8.14 -24.20 -9.43
CA LYS A 106 8.67 -25.53 -9.11
C LYS A 106 9.77 -25.45 -8.04
N GLU A 107 10.74 -24.56 -8.20
CA GLU A 107 11.89 -24.39 -7.29
C GLU A 107 11.44 -24.03 -5.87
N ASN A 108 10.41 -23.18 -5.73
CA ASN A 108 9.92 -22.72 -4.44
C ASN A 108 8.79 -23.60 -3.88
N GLY A 109 8.35 -24.62 -4.61
CA GLY A 109 7.24 -25.49 -4.18
C GLY A 109 5.92 -24.71 -3.99
N TRP A 110 5.69 -23.69 -4.80
CA TRP A 110 4.44 -22.93 -4.76
C TRP A 110 3.30 -23.77 -5.34
N PRO A 111 2.07 -23.63 -4.83
CA PRO A 111 0.92 -24.34 -5.38
C PRO A 111 0.68 -23.97 -6.85
N ARG A 112 0.84 -24.92 -7.74
CA ARG A 112 0.71 -24.73 -9.19
C ARG A 112 -0.73 -24.41 -9.59
N LYS A 113 -1.71 -25.10 -8.95
CA LYS A 113 -3.13 -24.87 -9.23
C LYS A 113 -3.51 -23.45 -8.83
N MET A 114 -4.03 -22.69 -9.77
CA MET A 114 -4.63 -21.39 -9.52
C MET A 114 -6.10 -21.57 -9.09
N GLU A 115 -6.48 -20.97 -7.98
CA GLU A 115 -7.82 -21.16 -7.42
C GLU A 115 -8.79 -20.02 -7.68
N VAL A 116 -8.29 -18.78 -7.83
CA VAL A 116 -9.11 -17.62 -8.17
C VAL A 116 -8.29 -16.58 -8.88
N GLY A 117 -8.85 -15.99 -9.94
CA GLY A 117 -8.35 -14.76 -10.56
C GLY A 117 -9.17 -13.55 -10.12
N LEU A 118 -8.51 -12.45 -9.80
CA LEU A 118 -9.17 -11.19 -9.43
C LEU A 118 -8.62 -10.05 -10.27
N ILE A 119 -9.48 -9.44 -11.07
CA ILE A 119 -9.14 -8.22 -11.83
C ILE A 119 -9.83 -7.06 -11.14
N GLY A 120 -9.07 -6.01 -10.80
CA GLY A 120 -9.68 -4.89 -10.14
C GLY A 120 -8.73 -3.99 -9.37
N SER A 121 -9.28 -3.39 -8.36
CA SER A 121 -8.81 -2.27 -7.55
C SER A 121 -8.78 -0.94 -8.33
N CYS A 122 -8.52 0.16 -7.62
CA CYS A 122 -8.37 1.49 -8.22
C CYS A 122 -7.13 1.61 -9.14
N THR A 123 -6.21 0.65 -9.11
CA THR A 123 -4.92 0.71 -9.83
C THR A 123 -5.02 0.09 -11.22
N ASN A 124 -5.55 -1.12 -11.34
CA ASN A 124 -5.55 -1.91 -12.57
C ASN A 124 -6.96 -2.40 -12.94
N SER A 125 -7.89 -1.48 -13.07
CA SER A 125 -9.22 -1.71 -13.62
C SER A 125 -9.79 -0.43 -14.25
N SER A 126 -8.92 0.31 -14.93
CA SER A 126 -9.30 1.39 -15.83
C SER A 126 -10.13 0.84 -17.00
N TYR A 127 -10.72 1.73 -17.79
CA TYR A 127 -11.42 1.33 -19.00
C TYR A 127 -10.50 0.54 -19.97
N GLN A 128 -9.25 1.00 -20.13
CA GLN A 128 -8.24 0.32 -20.93
C GLN A 128 -7.94 -1.09 -20.40
N ASP A 129 -7.70 -1.24 -19.10
CA ASP A 129 -7.41 -2.52 -18.46
C ASP A 129 -8.54 -3.53 -18.69
N LEU A 130 -9.78 -3.10 -18.44
CA LEU A 130 -10.96 -3.94 -18.64
C LEU A 130 -11.19 -4.27 -20.11
N SER A 131 -11.02 -3.29 -21.02
CA SER A 131 -11.18 -3.47 -22.46
C SER A 131 -10.20 -4.52 -23.02
N ARG A 132 -8.93 -4.45 -22.62
CA ARG A 132 -7.88 -5.41 -23.01
C ARG A 132 -8.15 -6.80 -22.46
N ALA A 133 -8.45 -6.91 -21.16
CA ALA A 133 -8.79 -8.19 -20.54
C ALA A 133 -10.06 -8.81 -21.19
N ALA A 134 -11.08 -8.01 -21.50
CA ALA A 134 -12.29 -8.48 -22.17
C ALA A 134 -12.03 -9.05 -23.55
N SER A 135 -11.00 -8.59 -24.28
CA SER A 135 -10.62 -9.20 -25.56
C SER A 135 -10.19 -10.66 -25.41
N ILE A 136 -9.53 -11.01 -24.31
CA ILE A 136 -9.18 -12.40 -23.99
C ILE A 136 -10.43 -13.18 -23.57
N ALA A 137 -11.35 -12.57 -22.83
CA ALA A 137 -12.63 -13.19 -22.48
C ALA A 137 -13.45 -13.55 -23.71
N ARG A 138 -13.52 -12.63 -24.72
CA ARG A 138 -14.16 -12.92 -26.01
C ARG A 138 -13.52 -14.08 -26.74
N GLN A 139 -12.20 -14.13 -26.82
CA GLN A 139 -11.48 -15.26 -27.44
C GLN A 139 -11.84 -16.58 -26.75
N ALA A 140 -11.87 -16.60 -25.43
CA ALA A 140 -12.23 -17.80 -24.68
C ALA A 140 -13.68 -18.24 -24.94
N ALA A 141 -14.63 -17.29 -25.02
CA ALA A 141 -16.02 -17.57 -25.33
C ALA A 141 -16.21 -18.07 -26.78
N GLU A 142 -15.60 -17.40 -27.76
CA GLU A 142 -15.67 -17.74 -29.20
C GLU A 142 -15.08 -19.14 -29.48
N ASP A 143 -13.93 -19.42 -28.93
CA ASP A 143 -13.24 -20.71 -29.09
C ASP A 143 -13.76 -21.79 -28.11
N LYS A 144 -14.72 -21.48 -27.26
CA LYS A 144 -15.29 -22.37 -26.24
C LYS A 144 -14.22 -23.00 -25.34
N ILE A 145 -13.26 -22.15 -24.88
CA ILE A 145 -12.23 -22.57 -23.95
C ILE A 145 -12.86 -22.58 -22.54
N PRO A 146 -12.83 -23.69 -21.83
CA PRO A 146 -13.35 -23.75 -20.46
C PRO A 146 -12.47 -22.93 -19.52
N VAL A 147 -13.08 -22.12 -18.67
CA VAL A 147 -12.36 -21.37 -17.63
C VAL A 147 -12.14 -22.26 -16.42
N ALA A 148 -10.88 -22.54 -16.09
CA ALA A 148 -10.53 -23.52 -15.09
C ALA A 148 -10.62 -23.04 -13.63
N ALA A 149 -10.62 -21.73 -13.40
CA ALA A 149 -10.73 -21.13 -12.06
C ALA A 149 -11.78 -20.00 -12.03
N PRO A 150 -12.45 -19.74 -10.89
CA PRO A 150 -13.33 -18.61 -10.72
C PRO A 150 -12.65 -17.29 -11.04
N LEU A 151 -13.35 -16.38 -11.72
CA LEU A 151 -12.92 -15.03 -12.05
C LEU A 151 -13.80 -14.00 -11.31
N ILE A 152 -13.18 -13.03 -10.68
CA ILE A 152 -13.86 -11.91 -10.02
C ILE A 152 -13.39 -10.62 -10.64
N ILE A 153 -14.31 -9.73 -11.01
CA ILE A 153 -14.04 -8.41 -11.58
C ILE A 153 -14.52 -7.32 -10.62
N ASN A 154 -13.63 -6.43 -10.25
CA ASN A 154 -13.94 -5.22 -9.48
C ASN A 154 -13.63 -3.98 -10.33
N PRO A 155 -14.62 -3.31 -10.96
CA PRO A 155 -14.38 -2.07 -11.71
C PRO A 155 -13.75 -0.98 -10.82
N GLY A 156 -12.92 -0.11 -11.41
CA GLY A 156 -12.16 0.90 -10.66
C GLY A 156 -13.00 2.03 -10.05
N SER A 157 -14.18 2.29 -10.63
CA SER A 157 -15.14 3.29 -10.15
C SER A 157 -16.53 2.98 -10.69
N GLU A 158 -17.57 3.63 -10.14
CA GLU A 158 -18.92 3.52 -10.71
C GLU A 158 -18.98 4.05 -12.14
N GLN A 159 -18.26 5.12 -12.43
CA GLN A 159 -18.20 5.64 -13.80
C GLN A 159 -17.62 4.61 -14.78
N ILE A 160 -16.52 3.95 -14.41
CA ILE A 160 -15.93 2.85 -15.20
C ILE A 160 -16.91 1.70 -15.32
N ARG A 161 -17.60 1.32 -14.24
CA ARG A 161 -18.59 0.24 -14.25
C ARG A 161 -19.71 0.51 -15.24
N TYR A 162 -20.36 1.68 -15.13
CA TYR A 162 -21.44 2.06 -16.06
C TYR A 162 -20.98 2.17 -17.50
N THR A 163 -19.77 2.69 -17.72
CA THR A 163 -19.20 2.82 -19.05
C THR A 163 -18.91 1.44 -19.66
N ALA A 164 -18.27 0.56 -18.91
CA ALA A 164 -17.94 -0.81 -19.33
C ALA A 164 -19.21 -1.68 -19.54
N GLU A 165 -20.25 -1.47 -18.72
CA GLU A 165 -21.55 -2.10 -18.90
C GLU A 165 -22.23 -1.66 -20.20
N ARG A 166 -22.29 -0.34 -20.45
CA ARG A 166 -22.84 0.25 -21.69
C ARG A 166 -22.15 -0.28 -22.95
N ASP A 167 -20.82 -0.40 -22.90
CA ASP A 167 -20.00 -0.81 -24.03
C ASP A 167 -19.85 -2.33 -24.17
N GLY A 168 -20.55 -3.12 -23.33
CA GLY A 168 -20.61 -4.59 -23.40
C GLY A 168 -19.41 -5.32 -22.77
N ILE A 169 -18.42 -4.59 -22.26
CA ILE A 169 -17.20 -5.16 -21.66
C ILE A 169 -17.51 -6.08 -20.48
N LEU A 170 -18.45 -5.69 -19.60
CA LEU A 170 -18.84 -6.54 -18.47
C LEU A 170 -19.55 -7.80 -18.94
N GLY A 171 -20.36 -7.72 -20.00
CA GLY A 171 -21.01 -8.88 -20.63
C GLY A 171 -20.02 -9.90 -21.18
N ASP A 172 -18.88 -9.48 -21.71
CA ASP A 172 -17.82 -10.39 -22.17
C ASP A 172 -17.26 -11.24 -21.02
N PHE A 173 -17.09 -10.64 -19.84
CA PHE A 173 -16.66 -11.38 -18.64
C PHE A 173 -17.74 -12.32 -18.11
N GLU A 174 -19.02 -11.88 -18.12
CA GLU A 174 -20.15 -12.68 -17.68
C GLU A 174 -20.33 -13.91 -18.56
N GLN A 175 -20.09 -13.81 -19.89
CA GLN A 175 -20.15 -14.95 -20.82
C GLN A 175 -19.20 -16.09 -20.46
N ILE A 176 -18.06 -15.79 -19.84
CA ILE A 176 -17.10 -16.79 -19.38
C ILE A 176 -17.28 -17.14 -17.89
N GLY A 177 -18.39 -16.72 -17.26
CA GLY A 177 -18.76 -17.07 -15.90
C GLY A 177 -18.09 -16.21 -14.81
N ALA A 178 -17.59 -15.00 -15.13
CA ALA A 178 -17.05 -14.11 -14.14
C ALA A 178 -18.12 -13.52 -13.22
N THR A 179 -17.75 -13.24 -11.98
CA THR A 179 -18.58 -12.51 -11.02
C THR A 179 -18.17 -11.03 -11.01
N ILE A 180 -19.10 -10.15 -11.38
CA ILE A 180 -18.88 -8.71 -11.30
C ILE A 180 -19.25 -8.23 -9.89
N MET A 181 -18.30 -7.65 -9.18
CA MET A 181 -18.51 -7.10 -7.84
C MET A 181 -18.71 -5.57 -7.89
N ALA A 182 -19.23 -5.02 -6.80
CA ALA A 182 -19.25 -3.58 -6.61
C ALA A 182 -17.81 -3.01 -6.57
N ASN A 183 -17.64 -1.77 -7.02
CA ASN A 183 -16.38 -1.04 -7.02
C ASN A 183 -15.93 -0.67 -5.58
N ALA A 184 -15.53 -1.66 -4.83
CA ALA A 184 -15.07 -1.52 -3.45
C ALA A 184 -13.71 -2.20 -3.27
N CYS A 185 -12.96 -1.78 -2.23
CA CYS A 185 -11.66 -2.37 -1.94
C CYS A 185 -11.70 -3.86 -1.57
N GLY A 186 -12.80 -4.35 -0.98
CA GLY A 186 -13.07 -5.76 -0.70
C GLY A 186 -11.85 -6.68 -0.55
N PRO A 187 -11.59 -7.56 -1.52
CA PRO A 187 -10.44 -8.46 -1.49
C PRO A 187 -9.09 -7.75 -1.41
N CYS A 188 -8.96 -6.55 -2.00
CA CYS A 188 -7.70 -5.78 -1.98
C CYS A 188 -7.26 -5.37 -0.57
N ILE A 189 -8.18 -5.31 0.41
CA ILE A 189 -7.89 -4.94 1.80
C ILE A 189 -8.25 -6.03 2.82
N GLY A 190 -8.39 -7.27 2.38
CA GLY A 190 -8.69 -8.40 3.27
C GLY A 190 -10.14 -8.47 3.76
N GLN A 191 -11.05 -7.74 3.13
CA GLN A 191 -12.50 -7.83 3.39
C GLN A 191 -13.17 -8.81 2.41
N TRP A 192 -12.62 -9.99 2.29
CA TRP A 192 -13.11 -11.03 1.43
C TRP A 192 -13.24 -12.35 2.19
N LYS A 193 -14.47 -12.83 2.32
CA LYS A 193 -14.75 -14.15 2.88
C LYS A 193 -14.68 -15.19 1.77
N ARG A 194 -13.49 -15.63 1.48
CA ARG A 194 -13.29 -16.75 0.57
C ARG A 194 -13.58 -18.06 1.31
N HIS A 195 -14.48 -18.85 0.79
CA HIS A 195 -14.72 -20.20 1.28
C HIS A 195 -13.68 -21.14 0.65
N THR A 196 -12.87 -21.76 1.49
CA THR A 196 -11.94 -22.82 1.10
C THR A 196 -12.27 -24.06 1.93
N ASP A 197 -12.23 -25.23 1.31
CA ASP A 197 -12.51 -26.51 1.99
C ASP A 197 -11.47 -26.82 3.09
N ASP A 198 -10.25 -26.30 2.93
CA ASP A 198 -9.15 -26.46 3.88
C ASP A 198 -8.29 -25.20 3.95
N ASN A 199 -8.41 -24.47 5.04
CA ASN A 199 -7.62 -23.26 5.33
C ASN A 199 -6.16 -23.56 5.72
N THR A 200 -5.81 -24.81 5.97
CA THR A 200 -4.43 -25.21 6.33
C THR A 200 -3.58 -25.51 5.09
N ARG A 201 -4.23 -25.78 3.97
CA ARG A 201 -3.57 -26.07 2.69
C ARG A 201 -3.04 -24.81 2.03
N LYS A 202 -1.78 -24.86 1.54
CA LYS A 202 -1.24 -23.84 0.64
C LYS A 202 -2.07 -23.77 -0.64
N ASN A 203 -2.39 -22.58 -1.08
CA ASN A 203 -3.14 -22.31 -2.30
C ASN A 203 -2.65 -21.05 -3.00
N SER A 204 -2.95 -20.88 -4.28
CA SER A 204 -2.51 -19.75 -5.08
C SER A 204 -3.66 -18.98 -5.70
N ILE A 205 -3.57 -17.65 -5.67
CA ILE A 205 -4.45 -16.72 -6.37
C ILE A 205 -3.60 -15.71 -7.17
N VAL A 206 -4.14 -15.23 -8.28
CA VAL A 206 -3.52 -14.14 -9.04
C VAL A 206 -4.45 -12.94 -9.07
N THR A 207 -3.93 -11.76 -8.85
CA THR A 207 -4.70 -10.52 -8.82
C THR A 207 -4.03 -9.44 -9.65
N SER A 208 -4.80 -8.49 -10.16
CA SER A 208 -4.26 -7.25 -10.72
C SER A 208 -4.18 -6.12 -9.68
N PHE A 209 -4.19 -6.46 -8.40
CA PHE A 209 -4.08 -5.50 -7.32
C PHE A 209 -2.64 -4.97 -7.20
N ASN A 210 -2.41 -4.10 -6.23
CA ASN A 210 -1.11 -3.48 -6.01
C ASN A 210 -0.36 -4.00 -4.77
N ARG A 211 -0.94 -4.96 -4.04
CA ARG A 211 -0.38 -5.55 -2.82
C ARG A 211 -0.72 -7.01 -2.68
N ASN A 212 0.25 -7.80 -2.22
CA ASN A 212 0.11 -9.25 -2.05
C ASN A 212 0.76 -9.77 -0.77
N PHE A 213 0.88 -8.94 0.26
CA PHE A 213 1.42 -9.36 1.56
C PHE A 213 0.62 -10.52 2.15
N ALA A 214 1.28 -11.30 3.02
CA ALA A 214 0.63 -12.44 3.69
C ALA A 214 -0.70 -12.03 4.36
N LYS A 215 -1.73 -12.85 4.23
CA LYS A 215 -3.09 -12.61 4.74
C LYS A 215 -3.83 -11.44 4.10
N ARG A 216 -3.22 -10.73 3.13
CA ARG A 216 -3.76 -9.48 2.58
C ARG A 216 -5.09 -9.66 1.85
N ALA A 217 -5.27 -10.73 1.09
CA ALA A 217 -6.46 -10.93 0.24
C ALA A 217 -7.66 -11.48 1.03
N ASP A 218 -7.49 -12.60 1.73
CA ASP A 218 -8.55 -13.40 2.35
C ASP A 218 -8.33 -13.72 3.84
N GLY A 219 -7.28 -13.16 4.45
CA GLY A 219 -6.92 -13.40 5.84
C GLY A 219 -6.18 -14.72 6.09
N ASN A 220 -6.04 -15.60 5.09
CA ASN A 220 -5.39 -16.90 5.22
C ASN A 220 -3.87 -16.78 4.98
N PRO A 221 -3.00 -17.16 5.94
CA PRO A 221 -1.54 -17.12 5.77
C PRO A 221 -1.03 -18.11 4.72
N ASN A 222 -1.81 -19.12 4.36
CA ASN A 222 -1.47 -20.15 3.36
C ASN A 222 -1.85 -19.76 1.94
N THR A 223 -2.47 -18.60 1.72
CA THR A 223 -2.78 -18.07 0.40
C THR A 223 -1.56 -17.35 -0.18
N HIS A 224 -0.99 -17.94 -1.22
CA HIS A 224 0.07 -17.35 -2.04
C HIS A 224 -0.58 -16.42 -3.06
N ALA A 225 -0.60 -15.13 -2.76
CA ALA A 225 -1.14 -14.12 -3.66
C ALA A 225 -0.04 -13.56 -4.56
N PHE A 226 -0.30 -13.57 -5.86
CA PHE A 226 0.56 -13.01 -6.89
C PHE A 226 -0.10 -11.79 -7.52
N VAL A 227 0.72 -10.88 -8.04
CA VAL A 227 0.24 -9.68 -8.76
C VAL A 227 0.72 -9.74 -10.21
N ALA A 228 -0.20 -9.55 -11.14
CA ALA A 228 0.06 -9.50 -12.57
C ALA A 228 -0.85 -8.46 -13.24
N SER A 229 -0.63 -8.18 -14.53
CA SER A 229 -1.56 -7.35 -15.30
C SER A 229 -2.95 -8.00 -15.39
N PRO A 230 -4.03 -7.22 -15.67
CA PRO A 230 -5.37 -7.77 -15.84
C PRO A 230 -5.44 -8.88 -16.90
N GLU A 231 -4.78 -8.68 -18.03
CA GLU A 231 -4.74 -9.63 -19.13
C GLU A 231 -4.06 -10.95 -18.73
N LEU A 232 -2.90 -10.84 -18.08
CA LEU A 232 -2.18 -12.03 -17.61
C LEU A 232 -2.93 -12.74 -16.50
N THR A 233 -3.55 -12.00 -15.59
CA THR A 233 -4.45 -12.56 -14.56
C THR A 233 -5.57 -13.38 -15.19
N LEU A 234 -6.20 -12.86 -16.25
CA LEU A 234 -7.26 -13.60 -16.95
C LEU A 234 -6.73 -14.84 -17.68
N ALA A 235 -5.63 -14.73 -18.41
CA ALA A 235 -5.03 -15.87 -19.13
C ALA A 235 -4.69 -17.02 -18.17
N LEU A 236 -4.09 -16.72 -17.02
CA LEU A 236 -3.80 -17.70 -15.97
C LEU A 236 -5.07 -18.27 -15.34
N THR A 237 -6.13 -17.47 -15.21
CA THR A 237 -7.43 -17.91 -14.68
C THR A 237 -8.10 -18.91 -15.63
N ILE A 238 -8.06 -18.65 -16.94
CA ILE A 238 -8.57 -19.56 -17.95
C ILE A 238 -7.82 -20.89 -17.90
N ALA A 239 -6.48 -20.83 -17.82
CA ALA A 239 -5.63 -22.02 -17.72
C ALA A 239 -5.80 -22.77 -16.37
N GLY A 240 -6.09 -22.06 -15.28
CA GLY A 240 -6.12 -22.61 -13.92
C GLY A 240 -4.75 -23.06 -13.39
N ASP A 241 -3.67 -22.60 -14.02
CA ASP A 241 -2.31 -23.08 -13.83
C ASP A 241 -1.31 -21.92 -13.78
N LEU A 242 -0.59 -21.78 -12.68
CA LEU A 242 0.45 -20.75 -12.54
C LEU A 242 1.65 -20.95 -13.48
N CYS A 243 1.85 -22.15 -13.99
CA CYS A 243 2.94 -22.47 -14.91
C CYS A 243 2.58 -22.20 -16.38
N PHE A 244 1.38 -21.74 -16.68
CA PHE A 244 0.95 -21.43 -18.03
C PHE A 244 1.63 -20.13 -18.53
N ASN A 245 2.23 -20.21 -19.71
CA ASN A 245 2.80 -19.04 -20.39
C ASN A 245 1.95 -18.71 -21.64
N PRO A 246 1.11 -17.65 -21.61
CA PRO A 246 0.24 -17.31 -22.74
C PRO A 246 1.00 -16.93 -24.01
N LEU A 247 2.30 -16.62 -23.92
CA LEU A 247 3.13 -16.28 -25.09
C LEU A 247 3.56 -17.54 -25.88
N THR A 248 3.58 -18.73 -25.24
CA THR A 248 4.10 -19.96 -25.87
C THR A 248 3.11 -21.10 -25.84
N ASP A 249 2.30 -21.21 -24.82
CA ASP A 249 1.48 -22.37 -24.54
C ASP A 249 0.10 -22.28 -25.23
N THR A 250 -0.56 -23.42 -25.38
CA THR A 250 -1.90 -23.56 -25.93
C THR A 250 -2.91 -23.96 -24.85
N LEU A 251 -4.16 -23.63 -25.07
CA LEU A 251 -5.31 -24.03 -24.26
C LEU A 251 -6.19 -25.03 -25.05
N LYS A 252 -6.85 -25.93 -24.34
CA LYS A 252 -7.78 -26.88 -24.96
C LYS A 252 -9.19 -26.31 -24.97
N THR A 253 -9.82 -26.32 -26.13
CA THR A 253 -11.23 -26.00 -26.32
C THR A 253 -12.12 -27.15 -25.80
N ALA A 254 -13.41 -26.90 -25.62
CA ALA A 254 -14.35 -27.91 -25.19
C ALA A 254 -14.46 -29.13 -26.16
N ASP A 255 -14.17 -28.96 -27.45
CA ASP A 255 -14.10 -29.97 -28.48
C ASP A 255 -12.72 -30.62 -28.65
N GLY A 256 -11.74 -30.25 -27.79
CA GLY A 256 -10.41 -30.84 -27.73
C GLY A 256 -9.34 -30.27 -28.66
N ARG A 257 -9.66 -29.21 -29.41
CA ARG A 257 -8.66 -28.46 -30.22
C ARG A 257 -7.71 -27.70 -29.30
N GLU A 258 -6.48 -27.51 -29.75
CA GLU A 258 -5.51 -26.64 -29.11
C GLU A 258 -5.53 -25.25 -29.76
N VAL A 259 -5.67 -24.21 -28.93
CA VAL A 259 -5.71 -22.82 -29.37
C VAL A 259 -4.74 -22.01 -28.54
N LYS A 260 -3.99 -21.13 -29.21
CA LYS A 260 -3.14 -20.14 -28.57
C LYS A 260 -3.91 -18.82 -28.44
N LEU A 261 -3.88 -18.22 -27.25
CA LEU A 261 -4.43 -16.87 -27.05
C LEU A 261 -3.68 -15.86 -27.91
N LYS A 262 -4.42 -14.99 -28.58
CA LYS A 262 -3.87 -13.85 -29.31
C LYS A 262 -3.53 -12.73 -28.34
N GLU A 263 -2.66 -11.84 -28.78
CA GLU A 263 -2.34 -10.63 -28.05
C GLU A 263 -3.61 -9.84 -27.69
N PRO A 264 -3.73 -9.34 -26.44
CA PRO A 264 -4.92 -8.61 -26.01
C PRO A 264 -5.03 -7.25 -26.71
N GLU A 265 -6.21 -6.97 -27.25
CA GLU A 265 -6.57 -5.71 -27.89
C GLU A 265 -7.52 -4.90 -27.00
N GLY A 266 -7.43 -3.58 -27.04
CA GLY A 266 -8.33 -2.69 -26.30
C GLY A 266 -8.13 -1.24 -26.65
N THR A 267 -8.98 -0.39 -26.11
CA THR A 267 -8.95 1.06 -26.32
C THR A 267 -8.65 1.78 -25.02
N ASP A 268 -7.86 2.84 -25.11
CA ASP A 268 -7.49 3.66 -23.93
C ASP A 268 -8.70 4.36 -23.32
N PHE A 269 -9.65 4.75 -24.18
CA PHE A 269 -10.84 5.50 -23.80
C PHE A 269 -12.10 4.91 -24.44
N PRO A 270 -13.26 5.08 -23.77
CA PRO A 270 -14.53 4.67 -24.32
C PRO A 270 -14.86 5.50 -25.60
N PRO A 271 -15.18 4.86 -26.74
CA PRO A 271 -15.43 5.56 -28.00
C PRO A 271 -16.59 6.58 -27.95
N LYS A 272 -17.52 6.38 -27.00
CA LYS A 272 -18.69 7.25 -26.78
C LYS A 272 -18.53 8.18 -25.57
N GLY A 273 -17.29 8.38 -25.08
CA GLY A 273 -17.02 9.07 -23.83
C GLY A 273 -17.43 8.25 -22.60
N PHE A 274 -17.08 8.77 -21.42
CA PHE A 274 -17.46 8.14 -20.16
C PHE A 274 -18.95 8.33 -19.86
N GLU A 275 -19.60 7.30 -19.33
CA GLU A 275 -20.98 7.34 -18.88
C GLU A 275 -21.06 8.02 -17.51
N VAL A 276 -22.00 8.94 -17.34
CA VAL A 276 -22.28 9.62 -16.06
C VAL A 276 -23.76 9.45 -15.75
N LYS A 277 -24.12 8.47 -14.93
CA LYS A 277 -25.51 8.23 -14.52
C LYS A 277 -25.91 9.01 -13.27
N ASP A 278 -24.98 9.13 -12.31
CA ASP A 278 -25.17 9.87 -11.07
C ASP A 278 -23.80 10.36 -10.59
N ASN A 279 -23.72 11.63 -10.23
CA ASN A 279 -22.48 12.19 -9.66
C ASN A 279 -22.37 11.96 -8.15
N GLY A 280 -23.40 11.38 -7.49
CA GLY A 280 -23.41 11.11 -6.06
C GLY A 280 -23.33 12.37 -5.18
N TYR A 281 -23.44 13.56 -5.79
CA TYR A 281 -23.33 14.81 -5.05
C TYR A 281 -24.63 15.13 -4.33
N VAL A 282 -24.54 15.26 -3.00
CA VAL A 282 -25.63 15.77 -2.16
C VAL A 282 -25.19 17.11 -1.59
N ALA A 283 -25.89 18.18 -2.01
CA ALA A 283 -25.57 19.53 -1.54
C ALA A 283 -25.78 19.64 -0.03
N PRO A 284 -24.89 20.37 0.70
CA PRO A 284 -25.09 20.67 2.10
C PRO A 284 -26.42 21.39 2.30
N THR A 285 -27.17 21.03 3.34
CA THR A 285 -28.46 21.65 3.63
C THR A 285 -28.33 23.07 4.21
N GLY A 286 -27.11 23.49 4.57
CA GLY A 286 -26.83 24.77 5.25
C GLY A 286 -27.37 24.83 6.69
N LYS A 287 -27.83 23.72 7.24
CA LYS A 287 -28.28 23.61 8.62
C LYS A 287 -27.21 23.01 9.49
N ASP A 288 -27.03 23.55 10.69
CA ASP A 288 -26.19 22.92 11.69
C ASP A 288 -26.75 21.55 12.06
N ALA A 289 -25.89 20.55 12.09
CA ALA A 289 -26.25 19.19 12.49
C ALA A 289 -25.33 18.72 13.63
N GLU A 290 -25.94 18.22 14.68
CA GLU A 290 -25.23 17.60 15.78
C GLU A 290 -24.92 16.12 15.41
N VAL A 291 -23.66 15.73 15.54
CA VAL A 291 -23.26 14.33 15.37
C VAL A 291 -23.44 13.59 16.69
N VAL A 292 -24.48 12.78 16.77
CA VAL A 292 -24.78 11.96 17.96
C VAL A 292 -24.11 10.60 17.83
N ILE A 293 -23.23 10.27 18.77
CA ILE A 293 -22.58 8.95 18.87
C ILE A 293 -23.12 8.26 20.12
N ASN A 294 -23.63 7.03 19.97
CA ASN A 294 -24.03 6.22 21.11
C ASN A 294 -22.80 5.94 22.00
N PRO A 295 -22.81 6.33 23.29
CA PRO A 295 -21.68 6.10 24.19
C PRO A 295 -21.29 4.62 24.35
N GLY A 296 -22.23 3.69 24.16
CA GLY A 296 -21.99 2.25 24.19
C GLY A 296 -21.56 1.64 22.85
N SER A 297 -21.31 2.47 21.81
CA SER A 297 -20.86 1.95 20.52
C SER A 297 -19.47 1.35 20.63
N ASN A 298 -19.30 0.14 20.09
CA ASN A 298 -17.98 -0.48 19.92
C ASN A 298 -17.32 -0.16 18.57
N ARG A 299 -18.00 0.62 17.70
CA ARG A 299 -17.53 0.96 16.35
C ARG A 299 -17.21 2.43 16.18
N LEU A 300 -17.82 3.30 16.98
CA LEU A 300 -17.66 4.75 16.92
C LEU A 300 -17.28 5.28 18.30
N GLN A 301 -16.36 6.23 18.35
CA GLN A 301 -15.88 6.89 19.57
C GLN A 301 -15.72 8.38 19.31
N VAL A 302 -16.16 9.21 20.25
CA VAL A 302 -15.82 10.63 20.25
C VAL A 302 -14.34 10.77 20.60
N LEU A 303 -13.55 11.28 19.66
CA LEU A 303 -12.11 11.46 19.87
C LEU A 303 -11.84 12.78 20.61
N LYS A 304 -11.05 12.70 21.66
CA LYS A 304 -10.49 13.89 22.32
C LYS A 304 -9.22 14.32 21.56
N PRO A 305 -8.99 15.63 21.37
CA PRO A 305 -7.75 16.13 20.82
C PRO A 305 -6.53 15.59 21.59
N PHE A 306 -5.46 15.25 20.89
CA PHE A 306 -4.21 14.90 21.55
C PHE A 306 -3.64 16.12 22.28
N ALA A 307 -3.05 15.88 23.46
CA ALA A 307 -2.45 16.94 24.23
C ALA A 307 -1.28 17.59 23.48
N ALA A 308 -1.18 18.92 23.59
CA ALA A 308 -0.04 19.67 23.11
C ALA A 308 1.25 19.25 23.82
N TRP A 309 2.39 19.52 23.20
CA TRP A 309 3.70 19.35 23.85
C TRP A 309 3.82 20.30 25.06
N ASP A 310 4.28 19.78 26.17
CA ASP A 310 4.37 20.50 27.45
C ASP A 310 5.66 21.35 27.61
N GLY A 311 6.48 21.45 26.54
CA GLY A 311 7.73 22.18 26.54
C GLY A 311 8.91 21.43 27.18
N LYS A 312 8.74 20.16 27.55
CA LYS A 312 9.78 19.36 28.22
C LYS A 312 10.47 18.42 27.25
N GLU A 313 11.70 18.02 27.60
CA GLU A 313 12.39 16.91 26.93
C GLU A 313 11.66 15.59 27.19
N LEU A 314 11.84 14.62 26.32
CA LEU A 314 11.31 13.28 26.50
C LEU A 314 12.37 12.41 27.17
N ILE A 315 12.17 12.11 28.44
CA ILE A 315 13.21 11.53 29.31
C ILE A 315 12.86 10.09 29.67
N GLU A 316 13.85 9.20 29.61
CA GLU A 316 13.81 7.80 30.06
C GLU A 316 12.57 7.02 29.62
N MET A 317 12.19 7.18 28.38
CA MET A 317 11.08 6.39 27.80
C MET A 317 11.51 4.93 27.66
N PRO A 318 10.76 3.96 28.22
CA PRO A 318 11.05 2.55 27.99
C PRO A 318 10.94 2.22 26.50
N LEU A 319 11.86 1.41 26.00
CA LEU A 319 11.76 0.82 24.67
C LEU A 319 10.52 -0.09 24.65
N LEU A 320 9.54 0.23 23.81
CA LEU A 320 8.35 -0.60 23.66
C LEU A 320 8.63 -1.80 22.75
N LEU A 321 9.24 -1.54 21.60
CA LEU A 321 9.57 -2.55 20.60
C LEU A 321 10.78 -2.09 19.77
N LYS A 322 11.71 -2.99 19.51
CA LYS A 322 12.71 -2.89 18.45
C LYS A 322 12.31 -3.84 17.33
N ALA A 323 11.80 -3.27 16.23
CA ALA A 323 11.31 -4.04 15.10
C ALA A 323 12.48 -4.45 14.20
N GLU A 324 12.53 -5.73 13.82
CA GLU A 324 13.49 -6.32 12.90
C GLU A 324 12.88 -6.46 11.50
N GLY A 325 13.68 -6.14 10.49
CA GLY A 325 13.30 -6.28 9.09
C GLY A 325 12.15 -5.34 8.68
N LYS A 326 11.38 -5.77 7.70
CA LYS A 326 10.32 -4.99 7.08
C LYS A 326 9.13 -4.76 8.03
N CYS A 327 8.86 -3.52 8.38
CA CYS A 327 7.72 -3.14 9.21
C CYS A 327 6.74 -2.25 8.41
N THR A 328 5.78 -2.89 7.74
CA THR A 328 4.77 -2.23 6.89
C THR A 328 3.63 -1.65 7.72
N THR A 329 2.81 -0.78 7.12
CA THR A 329 1.57 -0.31 7.77
C THR A 329 0.60 -1.45 8.10
N ASP A 330 0.66 -2.59 7.38
CA ASP A 330 -0.09 -3.80 7.73
C ASP A 330 0.44 -4.49 8.99
N HIS A 331 1.73 -4.36 9.29
CA HIS A 331 2.31 -4.85 10.54
C HIS A 331 1.99 -3.92 11.73
N ILE A 332 1.81 -2.62 11.46
CA ILE A 332 1.53 -1.61 12.51
C ILE A 332 0.05 -1.56 12.83
N SER A 333 -0.82 -1.48 11.82
CA SER A 333 -2.28 -1.42 11.95
C SER A 333 -2.91 -2.28 10.87
N MET A 334 -3.25 -3.51 11.21
CA MET A 334 -3.82 -4.47 10.27
C MET A 334 -5.18 -4.02 9.73
N ALA A 335 -5.42 -4.33 8.46
CA ALA A 335 -6.73 -4.20 7.81
C ALA A 335 -7.65 -5.41 8.11
N GLY A 336 -8.51 -5.78 7.16
CA GLY A 336 -9.40 -6.93 7.30
C GLY A 336 -10.44 -6.72 8.40
N PRO A 337 -10.62 -7.69 9.33
CA PRO A 337 -11.63 -7.60 10.38
C PRO A 337 -11.51 -6.39 11.30
N TRP A 338 -10.31 -5.82 11.45
CA TRP A 338 -10.05 -4.65 12.29
C TRP A 338 -10.68 -3.37 11.76
N LEU A 339 -10.92 -3.27 10.45
CA LEU A 339 -11.52 -2.09 9.82
C LEU A 339 -12.92 -1.75 10.34
N ARG A 340 -13.62 -2.71 10.95
CA ARG A 340 -14.90 -2.42 11.64
C ARG A 340 -14.74 -1.43 12.80
N PHE A 341 -13.55 -1.31 13.36
CA PHE A 341 -13.23 -0.42 14.48
C PHE A 341 -12.57 0.90 14.05
N ARG A 342 -12.42 1.17 12.76
CA ARG A 342 -11.72 2.38 12.30
C ARG A 342 -12.30 3.71 12.80
N GLY A 343 -13.55 3.72 13.23
CA GLY A 343 -14.19 4.85 13.90
C GLY A 343 -14.07 4.83 15.43
N HIS A 344 -13.37 3.85 16.01
CA HIS A 344 -13.21 3.66 17.46
C HIS A 344 -11.73 3.42 17.79
N LEU A 345 -11.02 4.51 18.07
CA LEU A 345 -9.55 4.49 18.19
C LEU A 345 -9.06 3.56 19.31
N GLU A 346 -9.77 3.48 20.43
CA GLU A 346 -9.40 2.59 21.52
C GLU A 346 -9.45 1.11 21.09
N ASN A 347 -10.52 0.69 20.42
CA ASN A 347 -10.70 -0.70 20.00
C ASN A 347 -9.75 -1.09 18.86
N ILE A 348 -9.53 -0.20 17.88
CA ILE A 348 -8.60 -0.51 16.79
C ILE A 348 -7.15 -0.57 17.30
N SER A 349 -6.80 0.20 18.33
CA SER A 349 -5.46 0.19 18.92
C SER A 349 -5.06 -1.16 19.54
N ASP A 350 -5.99 -2.11 19.69
CA ASP A 350 -5.66 -3.47 20.11
C ASP A 350 -4.80 -4.24 19.09
N ASN A 351 -4.77 -3.79 17.83
CA ASN A 351 -3.91 -4.40 16.82
C ASN A 351 -2.56 -3.70 16.64
N MET A 352 -2.27 -2.64 17.41
CA MET A 352 -1.04 -1.86 17.27
C MET A 352 0.21 -2.74 17.29
N LEU A 353 1.01 -2.67 16.21
CA LEU A 353 2.27 -3.40 16.02
C LEU A 353 2.18 -4.92 16.18
N MET A 354 0.98 -5.49 16.06
CA MET A 354 0.75 -6.93 16.22
C MET A 354 1.51 -7.77 15.18
N GLY A 355 1.78 -7.22 13.99
CA GLY A 355 2.51 -7.89 12.93
C GLY A 355 4.01 -7.61 12.91
N ALA A 356 4.52 -6.69 13.71
CA ALA A 356 5.93 -6.35 13.76
C ALA A 356 6.74 -7.44 14.47
N VAL A 357 7.89 -7.80 13.92
CA VAL A 357 8.80 -8.81 14.48
C VAL A 357 9.69 -8.14 15.53
N ASN A 358 9.73 -8.68 16.73
CA ASN A 358 10.62 -8.22 17.79
C ASN A 358 12.05 -8.73 17.55
N ALA A 359 13.01 -7.81 17.39
CA ALA A 359 14.41 -8.10 17.11
C ALA A 359 15.13 -8.95 18.20
N PHE A 360 14.60 -8.99 19.41
CA PHE A 360 15.24 -9.71 20.52
C PHE A 360 14.81 -11.18 20.63
N ASN A 361 13.60 -11.51 20.16
CA ASN A 361 13.08 -12.88 20.30
C ASN A 361 12.54 -13.47 18.98
N GLY A 362 12.56 -12.72 17.87
CA GLY A 362 12.08 -13.15 16.57
C GLY A 362 10.56 -13.40 16.46
N LYS A 363 9.78 -12.98 17.46
CA LYS A 363 8.33 -13.23 17.52
C LYS A 363 7.54 -11.98 17.19
N THR A 364 6.35 -12.16 16.67
CA THR A 364 5.34 -11.09 16.52
C THR A 364 4.48 -11.00 17.77
N ASN A 365 3.99 -9.79 18.07
CA ASN A 365 3.08 -9.51 19.19
C ASN A 365 3.56 -10.03 20.55
N SER A 366 4.88 -9.99 20.79
CA SER A 366 5.51 -10.48 22.02
C SER A 366 6.70 -9.59 22.38
N ILE A 367 6.53 -8.74 23.38
CA ILE A 367 7.54 -7.77 23.85
C ILE A 367 7.72 -7.84 25.36
N LEU A 368 8.90 -7.45 25.83
CA LEU A 368 9.19 -7.36 27.24
C LEU A 368 8.43 -6.19 27.88
N ASN A 369 7.61 -6.47 28.86
CA ASN A 369 7.01 -5.45 29.72
C ASN A 369 7.99 -5.08 30.84
N GLN A 370 8.65 -3.93 30.71
CA GLN A 370 9.65 -3.48 31.70
C GLN A 370 9.06 -3.19 33.11
N LEU A 371 7.71 -3.18 33.27
CA LEU A 371 7.07 -3.02 34.55
C LEU A 371 7.04 -4.31 35.40
N ASN A 372 7.07 -5.46 34.73
CA ASN A 372 6.89 -6.76 35.44
C ASN A 372 7.83 -7.87 34.95
N GLY A 373 8.69 -7.59 33.95
CA GLY A 373 9.66 -8.52 33.38
C GLY A 373 9.07 -9.66 32.55
N LYS A 374 7.79 -9.56 32.11
CA LYS A 374 7.11 -10.59 31.32
C LYS A 374 6.97 -10.20 29.87
N TYR A 375 6.94 -11.19 28.99
CA TYR A 375 6.58 -11.00 27.59
C TYR A 375 5.07 -10.99 27.42
N GLU A 376 4.54 -9.93 26.85
CA GLU A 376 3.11 -9.69 26.64
C GLU A 376 2.85 -9.13 25.24
N ALA A 377 1.57 -9.05 24.83
CA ALA A 377 1.16 -8.42 23.58
C ALA A 377 1.51 -6.93 23.57
N VAL A 378 1.94 -6.42 22.40
CA VAL A 378 2.43 -5.03 22.26
C VAL A 378 1.41 -4.01 22.73
N SER A 379 0.16 -4.11 22.28
CA SER A 379 -0.91 -3.19 22.66
C SER A 379 -1.24 -3.26 24.16
N ALA A 380 -1.15 -4.46 24.77
CA ALA A 380 -1.39 -4.65 26.19
C ALA A 380 -0.32 -3.94 27.04
N VAL A 381 0.97 -4.07 26.69
CA VAL A 381 2.07 -3.36 27.36
C VAL A 381 1.90 -1.85 27.21
N ALA A 382 1.62 -1.37 25.98
CA ALA A 382 1.43 0.05 25.73
C ALA A 382 0.25 0.64 26.51
N LYS A 383 -0.87 -0.11 26.65
CA LYS A 383 -2.00 0.28 27.50
C LYS A 383 -1.61 0.38 28.98
N GLN A 384 -0.80 -0.55 29.49
CA GLN A 384 -0.29 -0.50 30.87
C GLN A 384 0.63 0.71 31.09
N TYR A 385 1.53 1.02 30.14
CA TYR A 385 2.37 2.22 30.20
C TYR A 385 1.51 3.47 30.21
N LYS A 386 0.57 3.59 29.26
CA LYS A 386 -0.36 4.73 29.17
C LYS A 386 -1.15 4.93 30.46
N ALA A 387 -1.67 3.87 31.08
CA ALA A 387 -2.44 3.94 32.32
C ALA A 387 -1.60 4.48 33.49
N LYS A 388 -0.28 4.32 33.45
CA LYS A 388 0.67 4.88 34.41
C LYS A 388 1.27 6.23 33.99
N GLY A 389 0.82 6.81 32.89
CA GLY A 389 1.35 8.07 32.35
C GLY A 389 2.74 7.95 31.73
N ILE A 390 3.23 6.73 31.49
CA ILE A 390 4.55 6.47 30.92
C ILE A 390 4.47 6.62 29.39
N SER A 391 5.34 7.44 28.83
CA SER A 391 5.57 7.53 27.40
C SER A 391 6.58 6.49 26.94
N SER A 392 6.44 5.97 25.72
CA SER A 392 7.35 4.96 25.18
C SER A 392 7.88 5.32 23.80
N ILE A 393 8.89 4.58 23.35
CA ILE A 393 9.55 4.73 22.05
C ILE A 393 9.56 3.38 21.31
N VAL A 394 9.42 3.45 19.98
CA VAL A 394 9.59 2.32 19.08
C VAL A 394 10.83 2.56 18.24
N VAL A 395 11.65 1.53 18.08
CA VAL A 395 12.84 1.53 17.22
C VAL A 395 12.62 0.58 16.05
N ALA A 396 13.04 0.95 14.85
CA ALA A 396 12.81 0.18 13.64
C ALA A 396 13.95 0.27 12.62
N GLU A 397 13.93 -0.61 11.65
CA GLU A 397 14.90 -0.63 10.57
C GLU A 397 14.49 0.25 9.38
N GLU A 398 14.83 -0.16 8.15
CA GLU A 398 14.64 0.60 6.93
C GLU A 398 13.16 0.66 6.52
N ASN A 399 12.80 1.78 5.90
CA ASN A 399 11.51 1.98 5.23
C ASN A 399 10.30 1.70 6.13
N TYR A 400 10.38 2.12 7.42
CA TYR A 400 9.30 1.91 8.39
C TYR A 400 7.98 2.52 7.91
N GLY A 401 6.92 1.72 7.94
CA GLY A 401 5.57 2.14 7.54
C GLY A 401 5.32 2.07 6.03
N GLU A 402 6.11 1.30 5.29
CA GLU A 402 5.87 1.02 3.87
C GLU A 402 4.47 0.45 3.61
N GLY A 403 3.95 0.66 2.41
CA GLY A 403 2.66 0.14 1.97
C GLY A 403 1.53 1.16 2.06
N SER A 404 0.34 0.73 2.46
CA SER A 404 -0.88 1.55 2.47
C SER A 404 -0.78 2.78 3.37
N SER A 405 -1.25 3.94 2.89
CA SER A 405 -1.31 5.17 3.69
C SER A 405 -2.42 5.08 4.75
N ARG A 406 -2.13 4.46 5.88
CA ARG A 406 -3.08 4.31 6.99
C ARG A 406 -2.77 5.30 8.10
N GLU A 407 -3.68 6.23 8.33
CA GLU A 407 -3.56 7.15 9.45
C GLU A 407 -3.62 6.43 10.79
N HIS A 408 -4.39 5.33 10.89
CA HIS A 408 -4.45 4.52 12.10
C HIS A 408 -3.08 3.99 12.52
N ALA A 409 -2.21 3.65 11.56
CA ALA A 409 -0.84 3.23 11.86
C ALA A 409 0.00 4.33 12.56
N ALA A 410 -0.42 5.59 12.51
CA ALA A 410 0.16 6.69 13.29
C ALA A 410 -0.72 7.08 14.49
N MET A 411 -2.05 7.00 14.36
CA MET A 411 -2.98 7.37 15.44
C MET A 411 -2.92 6.38 16.61
N GLU A 412 -2.80 5.09 16.36
CA GLU A 412 -2.77 4.04 17.38
C GLU A 412 -1.55 4.16 18.31
N PRO A 413 -0.32 4.23 17.80
CA PRO A 413 0.85 4.47 18.67
C PRO A 413 0.70 5.80 19.43
N ARG A 414 0.27 6.88 18.78
CA ARG A 414 0.02 8.16 19.44
C ARG A 414 -1.00 8.05 20.57
N PHE A 415 -2.10 7.36 20.31
CA PHE A 415 -3.16 7.13 21.29
C PHE A 415 -2.67 6.30 22.50
N LEU A 416 -1.82 5.31 22.26
CA LEU A 416 -1.22 4.48 23.30
C LEU A 416 0.05 5.07 23.93
N ASN A 417 0.26 6.39 23.76
CA ASN A 417 1.32 7.19 24.37
C ASN A 417 2.75 6.85 23.89
N VAL A 418 2.87 6.24 22.71
CA VAL A 418 4.16 6.22 22.00
C VAL A 418 4.44 7.64 21.49
N LYS A 419 5.58 8.21 21.86
CA LYS A 419 5.93 9.59 21.49
C LYS A 419 6.91 9.66 20.34
N VAL A 420 7.73 8.66 20.17
CA VAL A 420 8.83 8.65 19.22
C VAL A 420 8.84 7.35 18.43
N ILE A 421 9.03 7.47 17.14
CA ILE A 421 9.50 6.38 16.28
C ILE A 421 10.90 6.76 15.83
N LEU A 422 11.89 5.91 16.14
CA LEU A 422 13.27 6.07 15.70
C LEU A 422 13.61 4.94 14.72
N ALA A 423 13.82 5.24 13.46
CA ALA A 423 14.04 4.26 12.41
C ALA A 423 15.33 4.54 11.62
N LYS A 424 15.83 3.54 10.89
CA LYS A 424 16.91 3.78 9.93
C LYS A 424 16.45 4.63 8.75
N SER A 425 15.21 4.43 8.31
CA SER A 425 14.50 5.27 7.34
C SER A 425 12.98 5.06 7.41
N PHE A 426 12.21 5.97 6.81
CA PHE A 426 10.75 5.92 6.78
C PHE A 426 10.22 5.83 5.35
N ALA A 427 9.08 5.14 5.20
CA ALA A 427 8.21 5.38 4.07
C ALA A 427 7.59 6.79 4.17
N ARG A 428 7.70 7.57 3.10
CA ARG A 428 7.38 9.02 3.09
C ARG A 428 5.99 9.35 3.59
N ILE A 429 4.98 8.60 3.15
CA ILE A 429 3.58 8.84 3.54
C ILE A 429 3.41 8.60 5.04
N HIS A 430 3.98 7.52 5.57
CA HIS A 430 3.86 7.17 6.98
C HIS A 430 4.58 8.17 7.88
N GLU A 431 5.78 8.62 7.50
CA GLU A 431 6.49 9.70 8.20
C GLU A 431 5.62 10.96 8.32
N THR A 432 4.96 11.35 7.22
CA THR A 432 4.04 12.49 7.22
C THR A 432 2.85 12.25 8.15
N ASN A 433 2.30 11.03 8.17
CA ASN A 433 1.19 10.69 9.06
C ASN A 433 1.61 10.74 10.54
N LEU A 434 2.80 10.26 10.90
CA LEU A 434 3.34 10.40 12.26
C LEU A 434 3.47 11.87 12.68
N LYS A 435 4.02 12.72 11.81
CA LYS A 435 4.14 14.16 12.05
C LYS A 435 2.78 14.84 12.24
N LYS A 436 1.78 14.49 11.41
CA LYS A 436 0.41 15.00 11.53
C LYS A 436 -0.25 14.63 12.87
N GLN A 437 0.11 13.50 13.45
CA GLN A 437 -0.37 13.08 14.77
C GLN A 437 0.46 13.64 15.93
N GLY A 438 1.40 14.56 15.67
CA GLY A 438 2.24 15.19 16.71
C GLY A 438 3.23 14.22 17.37
N MET A 439 3.65 13.18 16.66
CA MET A 439 4.73 12.27 17.09
C MET A 439 6.06 12.74 16.55
N LEU A 440 7.17 12.34 17.18
CA LEU A 440 8.51 12.51 16.64
C LEU A 440 8.86 11.32 15.74
N ALA A 441 9.04 11.57 14.46
CA ALA A 441 9.61 10.66 13.47
C ALA A 441 11.08 11.03 13.28
N LEU A 442 11.98 10.22 13.81
CA LEU A 442 13.43 10.48 13.86
C LEU A 442 14.17 9.36 13.14
N THR A 443 15.30 9.71 12.51
CA THR A 443 16.19 8.72 11.91
C THR A 443 17.55 8.72 12.60
N PHE A 444 18.18 7.57 12.67
CA PHE A 444 19.57 7.45 13.09
C PHE A 444 20.46 8.29 12.17
N ALA A 445 21.35 9.10 12.73
CA ALA A 445 22.38 9.79 11.94
C ALA A 445 23.41 8.79 11.41
N ASP A 446 23.80 7.82 12.22
CA ASP A 446 24.52 6.60 11.82
C ASP A 446 23.58 5.40 11.99
N LYS A 447 23.31 4.69 10.90
CA LYS A 447 22.40 3.53 10.91
C LYS A 447 22.90 2.36 11.77
N ASP A 448 24.20 2.30 12.05
CA ASP A 448 24.81 1.30 12.92
C ASP A 448 24.45 1.51 14.41
N ASP A 449 24.05 2.72 14.80
CA ASP A 449 23.56 3.00 16.15
C ASP A 449 22.29 2.20 16.51
N TYR A 450 21.54 1.72 15.52
CA TYR A 450 20.45 0.76 15.74
C TYR A 450 20.91 -0.47 16.53
N LYS A 451 22.15 -0.93 16.32
CA LYS A 451 22.70 -2.11 16.99
C LYS A 451 22.94 -1.90 18.48
N LYS A 452 23.14 -0.65 18.92
CA LYS A 452 23.39 -0.27 20.34
C LYS A 452 22.15 -0.45 21.21
N VAL A 453 20.95 -0.33 20.62
CA VAL A 453 19.68 -0.38 21.37
C VAL A 453 19.42 -1.80 21.88
N ARG A 454 19.27 -1.96 23.20
CA ARG A 454 19.01 -3.22 23.93
C ARG A 454 17.56 -3.30 24.43
N GLU A 455 17.09 -4.49 24.79
CA GLU A 455 15.66 -4.75 25.09
C GLU A 455 15.16 -3.98 26.32
N GLU A 456 15.99 -3.85 27.35
CA GLU A 456 15.61 -3.20 28.61
C GLU A 456 15.95 -1.71 28.66
N ASP A 457 16.40 -1.13 27.54
CA ASP A 457 16.80 0.27 27.48
C ASP A 457 15.66 1.22 27.79
N LYS A 458 16.03 2.31 28.45
CA LYS A 458 15.26 3.55 28.45
C LYS A 458 15.96 4.57 27.57
N ILE A 459 15.19 5.34 26.84
CA ILE A 459 15.73 6.26 25.83
C ILE A 459 15.18 7.66 26.08
N SER A 460 16.08 8.64 26.16
CA SER A 460 15.73 10.06 26.19
C SER A 460 15.95 10.69 24.82
N ILE A 461 15.07 11.62 24.42
CA ILE A 461 15.29 12.52 23.29
C ILE A 461 15.38 13.94 23.82
N VAL A 462 16.54 14.56 23.60
CA VAL A 462 16.86 15.90 24.11
C VAL A 462 17.22 16.86 22.97
N GLY A 463 17.08 18.16 23.23
CA GLY A 463 17.25 19.24 22.25
C GLY A 463 15.91 19.77 21.71
N LEU A 464 14.77 19.31 22.25
CA LEU A 464 13.44 19.69 21.80
C LEU A 464 13.11 21.17 22.04
N LYS A 465 13.71 21.82 23.03
CA LYS A 465 13.55 23.25 23.27
C LYS A 465 14.04 24.11 22.12
N GLU A 466 15.05 23.60 21.42
CA GLU A 466 15.66 24.25 20.26
C GLU A 466 15.29 23.55 18.94
N PHE A 467 14.18 22.79 18.92
CA PHE A 467 13.72 22.03 17.76
C PHE A 467 13.45 22.95 16.57
N ALA A 468 14.28 22.82 15.52
CA ALA A 468 14.25 23.66 14.33
C ALA A 468 14.58 22.83 13.08
N PRO A 469 14.14 23.24 11.87
CA PRO A 469 14.48 22.55 10.63
C PRO A 469 15.99 22.37 10.45
N GLY A 470 16.40 21.15 10.07
CA GLY A 470 17.81 20.81 9.82
C GLY A 470 18.70 20.72 11.06
N LYS A 471 18.17 20.90 12.27
CA LYS A 471 18.93 20.79 13.51
C LYS A 471 18.75 19.41 14.14
N PRO A 472 19.77 18.54 14.17
CA PRO A 472 19.66 17.21 14.79
C PRO A 472 19.29 17.29 16.27
N LEU A 473 18.62 16.25 16.76
CA LEU A 473 18.39 16.01 18.18
C LEU A 473 19.38 14.96 18.70
N THR A 474 19.37 14.72 20.01
CA THR A 474 20.22 13.71 20.64
C THR A 474 19.36 12.64 21.29
N ALA A 475 19.67 11.38 20.99
CA ALA A 475 19.17 10.22 21.73
C ALA A 475 20.20 9.82 22.79
N ILE A 476 19.73 9.51 24.00
CA ILE A 476 20.55 9.00 25.11
C ILE A 476 19.94 7.66 25.51
N LEU A 477 20.75 6.59 25.44
CA LEU A 477 20.37 5.23 25.89
C LEU A 477 20.84 5.06 27.34
N TYR A 478 19.97 4.54 28.18
CA TYR A 478 20.27 4.10 29.53
C TYR A 478 20.09 2.58 29.57
N HIS A 479 21.20 1.85 29.65
CA HIS A 479 21.21 0.40 29.67
C HIS A 479 20.94 -0.17 31.06
N ALA A 480 20.42 -1.38 31.16
CA ALA A 480 20.14 -2.06 32.42
C ALA A 480 21.40 -2.30 33.25
N ASP A 481 22.58 -2.37 32.64
CA ASP A 481 23.88 -2.51 33.33
C ASP A 481 24.43 -1.18 33.92
N GLY A 482 23.67 -0.07 33.79
CA GLY A 482 24.01 1.24 34.26
C GLY A 482 24.94 2.04 33.32
N THR A 483 25.28 1.50 32.15
CA THR A 483 26.03 2.24 31.14
C THR A 483 25.11 3.16 30.32
N GLU A 484 25.68 4.28 29.85
CA GLU A 484 25.00 5.25 29.02
C GLU A 484 25.71 5.40 27.68
N GLU A 485 24.92 5.50 26.60
CA GLU A 485 25.41 5.84 25.26
C GLU A 485 24.59 6.98 24.69
N SER A 486 25.18 7.83 23.85
CA SER A 486 24.44 8.87 23.15
C SER A 486 24.84 8.96 21.68
N PHE A 487 23.91 9.37 20.86
CA PHE A 487 24.14 9.57 19.42
C PHE A 487 23.17 10.61 18.85
N ALA A 488 23.56 11.20 17.72
CA ALA A 488 22.73 12.14 17.00
C ALA A 488 21.58 11.44 16.26
N VAL A 489 20.42 12.06 16.25
CA VAL A 489 19.27 11.65 15.46
C VAL A 489 18.80 12.78 14.56
N ASN A 490 18.51 12.44 13.31
CA ASN A 490 18.08 13.38 12.29
C ASN A 490 16.55 13.41 12.18
N HIS A 491 16.05 14.44 11.50
CA HIS A 491 14.64 14.58 11.17
C HIS A 491 14.43 15.43 9.92
N THR A 492 13.27 15.34 9.31
CA THR A 492 12.89 16.10 8.12
C THR A 492 11.73 17.09 8.41
N TYR A 493 11.60 17.57 9.64
CA TYR A 493 10.57 18.54 10.02
C TYR A 493 10.87 19.91 9.45
N ASN A 494 9.87 20.49 8.78
CA ASN A 494 9.84 21.92 8.46
C ASN A 494 9.12 22.72 9.59
N GLU A 495 9.10 24.05 9.50
CA GLU A 495 8.50 24.92 10.51
C GLU A 495 7.02 24.60 10.78
N LEU A 496 6.24 24.33 9.73
CA LEU A 496 4.82 23.98 9.86
C LEU A 496 4.65 22.66 10.63
N GLN A 497 5.45 21.66 10.33
CA GLN A 497 5.38 20.35 10.99
C GLN A 497 5.85 20.44 12.46
N ILE A 498 6.79 21.32 12.78
CA ILE A 498 7.17 21.61 14.17
C ILE A 498 6.00 22.26 14.93
N LYS A 499 5.24 23.16 14.28
CA LYS A 499 3.98 23.69 14.86
C LYS A 499 2.98 22.57 15.14
N TRP A 500 2.84 21.60 14.26
CA TRP A 500 1.98 20.43 14.50
C TRP A 500 2.41 19.62 15.72
N PHE A 501 3.70 19.35 15.84
CA PHE A 501 4.26 18.67 17.01
C PHE A 501 3.95 19.44 18.30
N LYS A 502 4.22 20.74 18.33
CA LYS A 502 3.97 21.60 19.50
C LYS A 502 2.48 21.67 19.85
N ALA A 503 1.59 21.70 18.86
CA ALA A 503 0.15 21.71 19.07
C ALA A 503 -0.43 20.33 19.44
N GLY A 504 0.38 19.26 19.35
CA GLY A 504 -0.04 17.87 19.62
C GLY A 504 -0.65 17.13 18.44
N ALA A 505 -1.06 17.84 17.40
CA ALA A 505 -1.47 17.29 16.09
C ALA A 505 -1.65 18.43 15.08
N ALA A 506 -1.61 18.11 13.78
CA ALA A 506 -1.89 19.07 12.71
C ALA A 506 -3.33 19.63 12.82
N LEU A 507 -4.31 18.81 13.17
CA LEU A 507 -5.69 19.24 13.35
C LEU A 507 -5.86 20.25 14.49
N ASN A 508 -5.07 20.12 15.56
CA ASN A 508 -5.07 21.09 16.65
C ASN A 508 -4.48 22.43 16.22
N ALA A 509 -3.45 22.40 15.37
CA ALA A 509 -2.80 23.61 14.86
C ALA A 509 -3.64 24.35 13.82
N ALA A 510 -4.67 23.71 13.25
CA ALA A 510 -5.59 24.30 12.28
C ALA A 510 -6.79 25.00 12.94
N ARG A 511 -6.99 24.82 14.24
CA ARG A 511 -8.03 25.49 15.06
C ARG A 511 -7.52 26.79 15.62
#